data_d54982a71ffde102ec0c9d4e5943924b
#
_entry.id   d54982a71ffde102ec0c9d4e5943924b
#
_cell.length_a   1.000
_cell.length_b   1.000
_cell.length_c   1.000
_cell.angle_alpha   90.00
_cell.angle_beta   90.00
_cell.angle_gamma   90.00
#
_symmetry.space_group_name_H-M   'P 1'
#
loop_
_entity.id
_entity.type
_entity.pdbx_description
1 polymer ?
#
loop_
_entity_poly.entity_id
_entity_poly.type
_entity_poly.pdbx_seq_one_letter_code
_entity_poly.pdbx_strand_id
1 'polypeptide(L)'
;MRTLKQVHDFAAKWIDKFRDQKINYFELVDRYMSDDCAALGFQMDCGHAFSEKYGNAASRYDELDKIIDDVTDIDLLGSAIYSRWRYFNHWAYDASTILENENRSWFILALSRLAILSGENPFVFTGQLQEIHLVSNRICYGLCPEPDEEVEQHITINSEGQVWFSAYVFGHVCNNGRHEKPRTQNFKLAKDCVDKIFSAFTAYFSEGYDEIYATDIGDWDMELMNTEGKIYKFRGSLCSDFKVNGIDLSELLRDSLNMPDLYAFDGNTKPDLVKRIEIKYHRITKIKPKVPISETIEYAVWDYTESMVIDGDSDTIEHIQNIGTGCSVTRTYKVEDGVKSLLEGLDVNTLFGHIEGNPEDVFVDPLESKDYSIQVLTQKGEKKILQGTYDKKGLPDDWA
;
A
#
# COMPACT_ATOMS: atom_id res chain seq x y z
N MET A 1 -44.72 5.30 12.80
CA MET A 1 -44.16 3.94 12.55
C MET A 1 -42.91 4.18 11.73
N ARG A 2 -41.75 3.72 12.20
CA ARG A 2 -40.50 3.86 11.45
C ARG A 2 -40.51 3.04 10.16
N THR A 3 -39.76 3.47 9.16
CA THR A 3 -39.53 2.70 7.94
C THR A 3 -38.21 1.95 8.03
N LEU A 4 -38.03 0.87 7.27
CA LEU A 4 -36.74 0.14 7.17
C LEU A 4 -35.63 1.08 6.69
N LYS A 5 -35.92 1.98 5.74
CA LYS A 5 -34.96 2.99 5.27
C LYS A 5 -34.43 3.88 6.42
N GLN A 6 -35.28 4.31 7.33
CA GLN A 6 -34.84 5.12 8.49
C GLN A 6 -33.92 4.34 9.43
N VAL A 7 -34.18 3.02 9.61
CA VAL A 7 -33.29 2.14 10.39
C VAL A 7 -31.95 1.96 9.69
N HIS A 8 -31.96 1.75 8.38
CA HIS A 8 -30.76 1.64 7.57
C HIS A 8 -29.91 2.93 7.62
N ASP A 9 -30.53 4.10 7.37
CA ASP A 9 -29.85 5.39 7.40
C ASP A 9 -29.24 5.68 8.79
N PHE A 10 -29.91 5.29 9.86
CA PHE A 10 -29.38 5.34 11.22
C PHE A 10 -28.15 4.46 11.38
N ALA A 11 -28.24 3.20 10.98
CA ALA A 11 -27.14 2.25 11.11
C ALA A 11 -25.92 2.72 10.31
N ALA A 12 -26.08 3.13 9.07
CA ALA A 12 -25.00 3.64 8.22
C ALA A 12 -24.31 4.88 8.84
N LYS A 13 -25.11 5.86 9.31
CA LYS A 13 -24.59 7.07 9.98
C LYS A 13 -23.70 6.74 11.18
N TRP A 14 -24.12 5.78 12.01
CA TRP A 14 -23.39 5.45 13.22
C TRP A 14 -22.23 4.48 12.96
N ILE A 15 -22.31 3.62 11.96
CA ILE A 15 -21.16 2.85 11.47
C ILE A 15 -20.02 3.80 11.09
N ASP A 16 -20.29 4.81 10.25
CA ASP A 16 -19.29 5.81 9.83
C ASP A 16 -18.59 6.47 11.01
N LYS A 17 -19.38 6.85 12.04
CA LYS A 17 -18.83 7.46 13.24
C LYS A 17 -17.95 6.53 14.06
N PHE A 18 -18.34 5.26 14.24
CA PHE A 18 -17.55 4.30 14.99
C PHE A 18 -16.30 3.83 14.21
N ARG A 19 -16.33 3.90 12.88
CA ARG A 19 -15.17 3.59 12.03
C ARG A 19 -14.15 4.73 11.98
N ASP A 20 -14.55 5.94 12.26
CA ASP A 20 -13.63 7.08 12.31
C ASP A 20 -12.69 6.97 13.51
N GLN A 21 -11.44 6.55 13.25
CA GLN A 21 -10.40 6.40 14.26
C GLN A 21 -10.00 7.73 14.91
N LYS A 22 -10.25 8.85 14.23
CA LYS A 22 -9.90 10.20 14.68
C LYS A 22 -10.99 10.82 15.54
N ILE A 23 -12.18 10.21 15.59
CA ILE A 23 -13.28 10.74 16.40
C ILE A 23 -12.94 10.71 17.88
N ASN A 24 -13.10 11.84 18.53
CA ASN A 24 -12.96 11.91 19.97
C ASN A 24 -14.28 11.59 20.70
N TYR A 25 -14.18 11.27 21.99
CA TYR A 25 -15.33 10.90 22.80
C TYR A 25 -16.42 11.99 22.80
N PHE A 26 -16.08 13.27 22.86
CA PHE A 26 -17.05 14.36 22.91
C PHE A 26 -17.83 14.50 21.61
N GLU A 27 -17.20 14.26 20.47
CA GLU A 27 -17.87 14.25 19.16
C GLU A 27 -18.79 13.04 18.99
N LEU A 28 -18.43 11.91 19.59
CA LEU A 28 -19.25 10.71 19.54
C LEU A 28 -20.45 10.79 20.48
N VAL A 29 -20.28 11.33 21.70
CA VAL A 29 -21.21 11.18 22.83
C VAL A 29 -22.25 12.29 22.89
N ASP A 30 -22.14 13.34 22.12
CA ASP A 30 -23.17 14.36 22.12
C ASP A 30 -24.53 13.70 21.82
N ARG A 31 -25.41 13.70 22.77
CA ARG A 31 -26.71 13.03 23.02
C ARG A 31 -27.48 12.37 21.85
N TYR A 32 -27.01 12.57 20.63
CA TYR A 32 -27.73 12.27 19.40
C TYR A 32 -28.03 10.78 19.15
N MET A 33 -27.18 9.83 19.58
CA MET A 33 -27.50 8.41 19.35
C MET A 33 -28.70 7.96 20.18
N SER A 34 -28.82 8.44 21.40
CA SER A 34 -30.00 8.18 22.25
C SER A 34 -31.27 8.74 21.62
N ASP A 35 -31.20 9.95 21.06
CA ASP A 35 -32.33 10.60 20.41
C ASP A 35 -32.70 9.88 19.11
N ASP A 36 -31.71 9.49 18.29
CA ASP A 36 -31.93 8.70 17.08
C ASP A 36 -32.58 7.34 17.40
N CYS A 37 -32.07 6.63 18.42
CA CYS A 37 -32.67 5.35 18.87
C CYS A 37 -34.13 5.54 19.34
N ALA A 38 -34.38 6.56 20.14
CA ALA A 38 -35.72 6.90 20.63
C ALA A 38 -36.66 7.26 19.48
N ALA A 39 -36.19 8.05 18.51
CA ALA A 39 -36.96 8.43 17.33
C ALA A 39 -37.34 7.20 16.46
N LEU A 40 -36.51 6.20 16.42
CA LEU A 40 -36.76 4.93 15.76
C LEU A 40 -37.62 3.96 16.60
N GLY A 41 -37.99 4.35 17.84
CA GLY A 41 -38.80 3.53 18.72
C GLY A 41 -38.10 2.33 19.34
N PHE A 42 -36.75 2.29 19.32
CA PHE A 42 -36.01 1.27 20.06
C PHE A 42 -36.21 1.44 21.57
N GLN A 43 -36.44 0.34 22.26
CA GLN A 43 -36.74 0.34 23.68
C GLN A 43 -35.42 0.20 24.47
N MET A 44 -35.28 1.00 25.52
CA MET A 44 -34.21 0.88 26.47
C MET A 44 -34.62 -0.10 27.58
N ASP A 45 -34.48 -1.37 27.34
CA ASP A 45 -34.79 -2.44 28.31
C ASP A 45 -33.54 -2.95 29.05
N CYS A 46 -32.47 -2.16 29.05
CA CYS A 46 -31.14 -2.55 29.56
C CYS A 46 -30.53 -3.79 28.87
N GLY A 47 -30.96 -4.10 27.66
CA GLY A 47 -30.50 -5.26 26.90
C GLY A 47 -30.92 -6.61 27.47
N HIS A 48 -31.87 -6.65 28.43
CA HIS A 48 -32.30 -7.89 29.07
C HIS A 48 -32.87 -8.91 28.07
N ALA A 49 -33.80 -8.46 27.23
CA ALA A 49 -34.42 -9.37 26.25
C ALA A 49 -33.41 -9.94 25.25
N PHE A 50 -32.41 -9.14 24.85
CA PHE A 50 -31.32 -9.61 23.99
C PHE A 50 -30.43 -10.59 24.74
N SER A 51 -30.05 -10.28 26.01
CA SER A 51 -29.21 -11.14 26.84
C SER A 51 -29.92 -12.44 27.23
N GLU A 52 -31.22 -12.43 27.48
CA GLU A 52 -32.01 -13.63 27.72
C GLU A 52 -31.97 -14.60 26.53
N LYS A 53 -31.98 -14.03 25.30
CA LYS A 53 -31.97 -14.85 24.08
C LYS A 53 -30.56 -15.27 23.67
N TYR A 54 -29.56 -14.38 23.80
CA TYR A 54 -28.23 -14.52 23.22
C TYR A 54 -27.08 -14.43 24.24
N GLY A 55 -27.38 -14.41 25.56
CA GLY A 55 -26.39 -14.43 26.61
C GLY A 55 -25.42 -13.26 26.60
N ASN A 56 -24.14 -13.54 26.73
CA ASN A 56 -23.11 -12.51 26.82
C ASN A 56 -22.90 -11.68 25.54
N ALA A 57 -23.54 -12.05 24.44
CA ALA A 57 -23.44 -11.34 23.18
C ALA A 57 -23.88 -9.85 23.24
N ALA A 58 -24.72 -9.50 24.24
CA ALA A 58 -25.07 -8.11 24.51
C ALA A 58 -23.90 -7.24 24.98
N SER A 59 -22.87 -7.83 25.54
CA SER A 59 -21.76 -7.12 26.20
C SER A 59 -20.36 -7.48 25.67
N ARG A 60 -20.20 -8.59 24.97
CA ARG A 60 -18.90 -9.06 24.48
C ARG A 60 -18.89 -9.21 22.97
N TYR A 61 -17.85 -8.67 22.35
CA TYR A 61 -17.66 -8.74 20.90
C TYR A 61 -17.55 -10.18 20.39
N ASP A 62 -16.69 -10.97 21.02
CA ASP A 62 -16.41 -12.37 20.63
C ASP A 62 -17.63 -13.31 20.77
N GLU A 63 -18.59 -12.96 21.60
CA GLU A 63 -19.86 -13.69 21.70
C GLU A 63 -20.87 -13.22 20.66
N LEU A 64 -20.93 -11.91 20.37
CA LEU A 64 -21.79 -11.37 19.32
C LEU A 64 -21.35 -11.86 17.94
N ASP A 65 -20.06 -11.84 17.65
CA ASP A 65 -19.47 -12.28 16.39
C ASP A 65 -19.88 -13.72 16.01
N LYS A 66 -19.91 -14.62 17.00
CA LYS A 66 -20.32 -16.03 16.81
C LYS A 66 -21.78 -16.21 16.39
N ILE A 67 -22.65 -15.26 16.73
CA ILE A 67 -24.11 -15.43 16.57
C ILE A 67 -24.76 -14.35 15.72
N ILE A 68 -23.99 -13.39 15.22
CA ILE A 68 -24.55 -12.18 14.58
C ILE A 68 -25.42 -12.52 13.38
N ASP A 69 -25.10 -13.56 12.64
CA ASP A 69 -25.87 -14.02 11.48
C ASP A 69 -27.22 -14.62 11.86
N ASP A 70 -27.34 -15.14 13.08
CA ASP A 70 -28.59 -15.68 13.61
C ASP A 70 -29.52 -14.60 14.16
N VAL A 71 -29.02 -13.38 14.36
CA VAL A 71 -29.81 -12.24 14.82
C VAL A 71 -30.65 -11.70 13.66
N THR A 72 -31.96 -11.88 13.73
CA THR A 72 -32.93 -11.47 12.68
C THR A 72 -33.93 -10.42 13.14
N ASP A 73 -33.98 -10.12 14.43
CA ASP A 73 -34.96 -9.21 15.04
C ASP A 73 -34.36 -7.80 15.14
N ILE A 74 -34.86 -6.90 14.30
CA ILE A 74 -34.44 -5.48 14.21
C ILE A 74 -34.73 -4.73 15.54
N ASP A 75 -35.87 -5.00 16.18
CA ASP A 75 -36.25 -4.33 17.44
C ASP A 75 -35.35 -4.76 18.59
N LEU A 76 -35.09 -6.05 18.67
CA LEU A 76 -34.25 -6.63 19.69
C LEU A 76 -32.81 -6.14 19.56
N LEU A 77 -32.27 -6.16 18.35
CA LEU A 77 -30.90 -5.70 18.07
C LEU A 77 -30.76 -4.18 18.29
N GLY A 78 -31.70 -3.39 17.80
CA GLY A 78 -31.72 -1.94 18.01
C GLY A 78 -31.82 -1.56 19.49
N SER A 79 -32.59 -2.30 20.26
CA SER A 79 -32.71 -2.12 21.73
C SER A 79 -31.42 -2.51 22.45
N ALA A 80 -30.71 -3.56 22.00
CA ALA A 80 -29.39 -3.91 22.53
C ALA A 80 -28.35 -2.82 22.27
N ILE A 81 -28.32 -2.27 21.05
CA ILE A 81 -27.44 -1.14 20.68
C ILE A 81 -27.74 0.07 21.56
N TYR A 82 -29.02 0.43 21.73
CA TYR A 82 -29.43 1.54 22.58
C TYR A 82 -29.05 1.35 24.05
N SER A 83 -29.29 0.17 24.60
CA SER A 83 -28.97 -0.16 25.99
C SER A 83 -27.45 -0.12 26.25
N ARG A 84 -26.64 -0.67 25.33
CA ARG A 84 -25.17 -0.62 25.41
C ARG A 84 -24.63 0.79 25.31
N TRP A 85 -25.17 1.62 24.40
CA TRP A 85 -24.84 3.03 24.31
C TRP A 85 -25.10 3.76 25.63
N ARG A 86 -26.29 3.56 26.22
CA ARG A 86 -26.67 4.15 27.51
C ARG A 86 -25.78 3.68 28.66
N TYR A 87 -25.34 2.44 28.64
CA TYR A 87 -24.38 1.94 29.63
C TYR A 87 -23.09 2.77 29.61
N PHE A 88 -22.46 2.97 28.49
CA PHE A 88 -21.24 3.77 28.41
C PHE A 88 -21.47 5.24 28.74
N ASN A 89 -22.56 5.79 28.34
CA ASN A 89 -22.87 7.22 28.54
C ASN A 89 -23.27 7.58 29.97
N HIS A 90 -23.74 6.63 30.79
CA HIS A 90 -24.29 6.91 32.12
C HIS A 90 -23.70 6.09 33.25
N TRP A 91 -23.22 4.88 32.99
CA TRP A 91 -22.87 3.93 34.02
C TRP A 91 -21.42 3.47 33.98
N ALA A 92 -20.71 3.60 32.86
CA ALA A 92 -19.31 3.26 32.80
C ALA A 92 -18.47 4.20 33.66
N TYR A 93 -17.47 3.65 34.36
CA TYR A 93 -16.56 4.43 35.19
C TYR A 93 -15.78 5.46 34.33
N ASP A 94 -15.41 5.07 33.13
CA ASP A 94 -14.83 5.94 32.11
C ASP A 94 -15.58 5.75 30.79
N ALA A 95 -16.33 6.76 30.40
CA ALA A 95 -17.17 6.70 29.22
C ALA A 95 -16.32 6.65 27.93
N SER A 96 -15.06 7.09 27.96
CA SER A 96 -14.14 7.01 26.79
C SER A 96 -13.85 5.57 26.38
N THR A 97 -14.08 4.60 27.26
CA THR A 97 -13.92 3.17 26.96
C THR A 97 -14.83 2.67 25.84
N ILE A 98 -15.86 3.43 25.47
CA ILE A 98 -16.68 3.13 24.28
C ILE A 98 -15.86 3.15 22.98
N LEU A 99 -14.75 3.90 22.95
CA LEU A 99 -13.84 4.00 21.81
C LEU A 99 -12.73 2.95 21.82
N GLU A 100 -12.63 2.13 22.87
CA GLU A 100 -11.72 0.98 22.87
C GLU A 100 -12.08 -0.01 21.77
N ASN A 101 -11.07 -0.63 21.17
CA ASN A 101 -11.23 -1.48 19.99
C ASN A 101 -12.35 -2.53 20.14
N GLU A 102 -12.44 -3.23 21.25
CA GLU A 102 -13.48 -4.26 21.47
C GLU A 102 -14.89 -3.68 21.48
N ASN A 103 -15.08 -2.55 22.16
CA ASN A 103 -16.39 -1.90 22.24
C ASN A 103 -16.80 -1.28 20.90
N ARG A 104 -15.85 -0.63 20.24
CA ARG A 104 -16.01 -0.08 18.90
C ARG A 104 -16.41 -1.16 17.90
N SER A 105 -15.69 -2.28 17.89
CA SER A 105 -15.97 -3.44 17.03
C SER A 105 -17.35 -4.03 17.30
N TRP A 106 -17.76 -4.10 18.57
CA TRP A 106 -19.11 -4.54 18.90
C TRP A 106 -20.20 -3.65 18.27
N PHE A 107 -20.04 -2.32 18.37
CA PHE A 107 -21.01 -1.39 17.79
C PHE A 107 -21.01 -1.48 16.26
N ILE A 108 -19.85 -1.55 15.63
CA ILE A 108 -19.75 -1.71 14.18
C ILE A 108 -20.46 -2.98 13.73
N LEU A 109 -20.21 -4.11 14.38
CA LEU A 109 -20.82 -5.40 14.05
C LEU A 109 -22.35 -5.39 14.22
N ALA A 110 -22.83 -4.90 15.36
CA ALA A 110 -24.27 -4.80 15.64
C ALA A 110 -25.01 -3.86 14.67
N LEU A 111 -24.42 -2.69 14.40
CA LEU A 111 -24.98 -1.72 13.45
C LEU A 111 -24.92 -2.25 12.01
N SER A 112 -23.86 -2.96 11.62
CA SER A 112 -23.77 -3.60 10.30
C SER A 112 -24.87 -4.61 10.10
N ARG A 113 -25.13 -5.47 11.10
CA ARG A 113 -26.25 -6.41 11.06
C ARG A 113 -27.58 -5.70 10.98
N LEU A 114 -27.75 -4.60 11.73
CA LEU A 114 -28.98 -3.80 11.69
C LEU A 114 -29.19 -3.19 10.30
N ALA A 115 -28.15 -2.71 9.64
CA ALA A 115 -28.19 -2.21 8.28
C ALA A 115 -28.60 -3.31 7.29
N ILE A 116 -28.00 -4.50 7.38
CA ILE A 116 -28.35 -5.66 6.54
C ILE A 116 -29.82 -6.05 6.71
N LEU A 117 -30.33 -6.10 7.94
CA LEU A 117 -31.73 -6.46 8.22
C LEU A 117 -32.73 -5.40 7.72
N SER A 118 -32.31 -4.16 7.60
CA SER A 118 -33.17 -3.03 7.21
C SER A 118 -33.00 -2.58 5.75
N GLY A 119 -32.01 -3.09 5.03
CA GLY A 119 -31.71 -2.68 3.67
C GLY A 119 -30.61 -3.51 3.02
N GLU A 120 -29.66 -2.85 2.40
CA GLU A 120 -28.51 -3.47 1.77
C GLU A 120 -27.30 -3.51 2.71
N ASN A 121 -26.40 -4.47 2.49
CA ASN A 121 -25.13 -4.52 3.22
C ASN A 121 -24.27 -3.30 2.83
N PRO A 122 -23.89 -2.41 3.75
CA PRO A 122 -23.09 -1.23 3.45
C PRO A 122 -21.64 -1.58 3.04
N PHE A 123 -21.18 -2.81 3.31
CA PHE A 123 -19.86 -3.32 2.95
C PHE A 123 -19.85 -4.16 1.66
N VAL A 124 -20.95 -4.20 0.93
CA VAL A 124 -21.06 -4.87 -0.36
C VAL A 124 -21.38 -3.85 -1.42
N PHE A 125 -20.45 -3.60 -2.32
CA PHE A 125 -20.65 -2.69 -3.45
C PHE A 125 -21.66 -3.31 -4.44
N THR A 126 -22.62 -2.52 -4.90
CA THR A 126 -23.60 -2.93 -5.89
C THR A 126 -23.73 -1.93 -7.03
N GLY A 127 -24.07 -2.43 -8.21
CA GLY A 127 -24.22 -1.60 -9.40
C GLY A 127 -22.92 -1.47 -10.20
N GLN A 128 -22.95 -0.54 -11.17
CA GLN A 128 -21.79 -0.26 -12.01
C GLN A 128 -20.96 0.86 -11.39
N LEU A 129 -19.65 0.66 -11.27
CA LEU A 129 -18.73 1.64 -10.71
C LEU A 129 -18.59 2.86 -11.63
N GLN A 130 -18.70 4.05 -11.08
CA GLN A 130 -18.59 5.33 -11.77
C GLN A 130 -17.34 6.10 -11.33
N GLU A 131 -17.00 6.06 -10.04
CA GLU A 131 -15.87 6.80 -9.50
C GLU A 131 -15.25 6.06 -8.31
N ILE A 132 -13.94 6.12 -8.21
CA ILE A 132 -13.12 5.68 -7.08
C ILE A 132 -12.47 6.93 -6.49
N HIS A 133 -12.61 7.16 -5.20
CA HIS A 133 -11.85 8.14 -4.45
C HIS A 133 -11.14 7.43 -3.30
N LEU A 134 -9.80 7.50 -3.27
CA LEU A 134 -8.95 6.85 -2.28
C LEU A 134 -8.04 7.87 -1.63
N VAL A 135 -8.01 7.88 -0.33
CA VAL A 135 -7.09 8.64 0.51
C VAL A 135 -6.25 7.66 1.31
N SER A 136 -4.93 7.78 1.23
CA SER A 136 -3.99 6.94 1.96
C SER A 136 -3.08 7.83 2.81
N ASN A 137 -2.99 7.56 4.12
CA ASN A 137 -2.27 8.37 5.08
C ASN A 137 -1.29 7.50 5.87
N ARG A 138 0.01 7.81 5.81
CA ARG A 138 1.09 7.07 6.49
C ARG A 138 1.36 7.56 7.92
N ILE A 139 0.67 8.59 8.39
CA ILE A 139 0.86 9.08 9.76
C ILE A 139 0.36 8.01 10.73
N CYS A 140 1.26 7.54 11.58
CA CYS A 140 0.97 6.52 12.58
C CYS A 140 1.70 6.84 13.88
N TYR A 141 1.51 5.99 14.89
CA TYR A 141 2.26 6.10 16.14
C TYR A 141 3.71 5.65 15.90
N GLY A 142 4.66 6.55 16.06
CA GLY A 142 6.09 6.26 15.82
C GLY A 142 6.95 7.51 15.77
N LEU A 143 8.01 7.45 14.99
CA LEU A 143 8.87 8.62 14.75
C LEU A 143 8.08 9.66 13.94
N CYS A 144 8.25 10.92 14.33
CA CYS A 144 7.65 12.03 13.60
C CYS A 144 8.28 12.10 12.20
N PRO A 145 7.46 12.16 11.13
CA PRO A 145 7.99 12.34 9.79
C PRO A 145 8.78 13.62 9.62
N GLU A 146 9.72 13.65 8.69
CA GLU A 146 10.41 14.87 8.31
C GLU A 146 9.45 15.87 7.64
N PRO A 147 9.69 17.18 7.73
CA PRO A 147 8.77 18.19 7.20
C PRO A 147 8.47 18.08 5.69
N ASP A 148 9.41 17.61 4.90
CA ASP A 148 9.31 17.40 3.46
C ASP A 148 8.92 15.96 3.08
N GLU A 149 8.74 15.09 4.07
CA GLU A 149 8.29 13.73 3.87
C GLU A 149 6.82 13.71 3.43
N GLU A 150 6.54 13.02 2.33
CA GLU A 150 5.18 12.80 1.84
C GLU A 150 4.48 11.80 2.75
N VAL A 151 3.34 12.19 3.30
CA VAL A 151 2.62 11.38 4.30
C VAL A 151 1.21 11.04 3.91
N GLU A 152 0.61 11.77 2.96
CA GLU A 152 -0.78 11.54 2.56
C GLU A 152 -0.92 11.67 1.05
N GLN A 153 -1.69 10.76 0.44
CA GLN A 153 -1.97 10.74 -1.00
C GLN A 153 -3.48 10.61 -1.23
N HIS A 154 -4.00 11.44 -2.13
CA HIS A 154 -5.38 11.39 -2.59
C HIS A 154 -5.41 11.06 -4.07
N ILE A 155 -6.24 10.12 -4.45
CA ILE A 155 -6.46 9.79 -5.85
C ILE A 155 -7.95 9.67 -6.14
N THR A 156 -8.37 10.24 -7.25
CA THR A 156 -9.72 10.08 -7.79
C THR A 156 -9.63 9.59 -9.23
N ILE A 157 -10.39 8.56 -9.57
CA ILE A 157 -10.47 7.99 -10.92
C ILE A 157 -11.94 7.88 -11.29
N ASN A 158 -12.37 8.50 -12.39
CA ASN A 158 -13.73 8.36 -12.87
C ASN A 158 -13.84 7.42 -14.09
N SER A 159 -15.05 7.03 -14.43
CA SER A 159 -15.36 6.13 -15.55
C SER A 159 -14.96 6.65 -16.94
N GLU A 160 -14.69 7.97 -17.06
CA GLU A 160 -14.17 8.59 -18.29
C GLU A 160 -12.65 8.49 -18.37
N GLY A 161 -12.01 7.94 -17.35
CA GLY A 161 -10.57 7.77 -17.22
C GLY A 161 -9.84 9.01 -16.70
N GLN A 162 -10.55 10.06 -16.30
CA GLN A 162 -9.89 11.21 -15.72
C GLN A 162 -9.36 10.84 -14.34
N VAL A 163 -8.07 11.16 -14.09
CA VAL A 163 -7.37 10.94 -12.83
C VAL A 163 -6.98 12.28 -12.23
N TRP A 164 -7.26 12.46 -10.95
CA TRP A 164 -6.75 13.54 -10.13
C TRP A 164 -5.94 12.95 -8.98
N PHE A 165 -4.70 13.35 -8.88
CA PHE A 165 -3.80 12.94 -7.82
C PHE A 165 -3.28 14.15 -7.05
N SER A 166 -3.17 14.01 -5.74
CA SER A 166 -2.55 15.00 -4.86
C SER A 166 -1.80 14.30 -3.75
N ALA A 167 -0.57 14.71 -3.51
CA ALA A 167 0.21 14.28 -2.39
C ALA A 167 0.49 15.44 -1.43
N TYR A 168 0.66 15.12 -0.14
CA TYR A 168 0.85 16.09 0.92
C TYR A 168 2.04 15.69 1.78
N VAL A 169 2.89 16.68 2.09
CA VAL A 169 4.01 16.51 3.02
C VAL A 169 3.55 16.77 4.46
N PHE A 170 4.32 16.28 5.42
CA PHE A 170 4.05 16.47 6.84
C PHE A 170 4.04 17.96 7.24
N GLY A 171 4.94 18.76 6.63
CA GLY A 171 5.04 20.20 6.90
C GLY A 171 5.69 20.50 8.26
N HIS A 172 5.82 21.79 8.55
CA HIS A 172 6.35 22.20 9.86
C HIS A 172 5.23 22.18 10.90
N VAL A 173 5.47 21.61 12.07
CA VAL A 173 4.56 21.51 13.21
C VAL A 173 3.93 22.87 13.61
N CYS A 174 4.58 23.98 13.25
CA CYS A 174 4.10 25.34 13.51
C CYS A 174 2.93 25.79 12.63
N ASN A 175 2.56 25.05 11.58
CA ASN A 175 1.52 25.42 10.62
C ASN A 175 0.12 24.91 10.99
N ASN A 176 -0.20 24.74 12.27
CA ASN A 176 -1.53 24.27 12.75
C ASN A 176 -1.94 22.89 12.18
N GLY A 177 -1.00 22.00 11.95
CA GLY A 177 -1.27 20.66 11.41
C GLY A 177 -1.79 20.64 9.97
N ARG A 178 -1.60 21.70 9.21
CA ARG A 178 -1.92 21.73 7.78
C ARG A 178 -0.73 21.19 7.00
N HIS A 179 -0.99 20.14 6.24
CA HIS A 179 -0.02 19.58 5.30
C HIS A 179 0.18 20.54 4.12
N GLU A 180 1.43 20.79 3.74
CA GLU A 180 1.72 21.45 2.48
C GLU A 180 1.46 20.46 1.33
N LYS A 181 0.97 20.96 0.19
CA LYS A 181 0.69 20.13 -0.98
C LYS A 181 1.87 20.17 -1.94
N PRO A 182 2.78 19.16 -1.92
CA PRO A 182 4.03 19.24 -2.69
C PRO A 182 3.81 18.97 -4.16
N ARG A 183 2.88 18.08 -4.54
CA ARG A 183 2.65 17.72 -5.93
C ARG A 183 1.18 17.41 -6.23
N THR A 184 0.81 17.72 -7.46
CA THR A 184 -0.48 17.36 -8.05
C THR A 184 -0.29 16.89 -9.47
N GLN A 185 -1.09 15.93 -9.88
CA GLN A 185 -1.14 15.43 -11.23
C GLN A 185 -2.60 15.33 -11.69
N ASN A 186 -2.82 15.61 -12.96
CA ASN A 186 -4.12 15.47 -13.59
C ASN A 186 -3.87 14.95 -15.02
N PHE A 187 -4.38 13.74 -15.29
CA PHE A 187 -4.15 13.08 -16.57
C PHE A 187 -5.31 12.16 -16.91
N LYS A 188 -5.26 11.56 -18.10
CA LYS A 188 -6.30 10.68 -18.59
C LYS A 188 -5.73 9.30 -18.91
N LEU A 189 -6.36 8.26 -18.35
CA LEU A 189 -6.07 6.86 -18.62
C LEU A 189 -6.69 6.40 -19.94
N ALA A 190 -6.06 5.42 -20.55
CA ALA A 190 -6.68 4.64 -21.61
C ALA A 190 -7.88 3.86 -21.06
N LYS A 191 -8.90 3.68 -21.91
CA LYS A 191 -10.13 3.01 -21.49
C LYS A 191 -9.89 1.60 -20.93
N ASP A 192 -9.02 0.84 -21.57
CA ASP A 192 -8.70 -0.53 -21.14
C ASP A 192 -8.11 -0.58 -19.73
N CYS A 193 -7.31 0.44 -19.33
CA CYS A 193 -6.79 0.56 -17.96
C CYS A 193 -7.92 0.85 -16.97
N VAL A 194 -8.84 1.75 -17.33
CA VAL A 194 -10.00 2.07 -16.49
C VAL A 194 -10.88 0.85 -16.30
N ASP A 195 -11.22 0.16 -17.41
CA ASP A 195 -12.06 -1.03 -17.39
C ASP A 195 -11.44 -2.14 -16.52
N LYS A 196 -10.11 -2.30 -16.56
CA LYS A 196 -9.37 -3.25 -15.73
C LYS A 196 -9.43 -2.89 -14.25
N ILE A 197 -9.16 -1.63 -13.89
CA ILE A 197 -9.24 -1.15 -12.51
C ILE A 197 -10.67 -1.33 -11.98
N PHE A 198 -11.67 -0.83 -12.70
CA PHE A 198 -13.06 -0.82 -12.26
C PHE A 198 -13.61 -2.23 -12.12
N SER A 199 -13.27 -3.14 -13.03
CA SER A 199 -13.67 -4.55 -12.94
C SER A 199 -13.07 -5.24 -11.73
N ALA A 200 -11.79 -5.00 -11.43
CA ALA A 200 -11.12 -5.60 -10.27
C ALA A 200 -11.69 -5.07 -8.94
N PHE A 201 -11.90 -3.75 -8.84
CA PHE A 201 -12.51 -3.13 -7.66
C PHE A 201 -13.95 -3.59 -7.45
N THR A 202 -14.77 -3.60 -8.51
CA THR A 202 -16.13 -4.12 -8.44
C THR A 202 -16.14 -5.57 -7.99
N ALA A 203 -15.30 -6.43 -8.57
CA ALA A 203 -15.24 -7.84 -8.21
C ALA A 203 -14.86 -8.03 -6.73
N TYR A 204 -13.85 -7.30 -6.25
CA TYR A 204 -13.41 -7.42 -4.85
C TYR A 204 -14.47 -6.94 -3.86
N PHE A 205 -14.96 -5.69 -4.01
CA PHE A 205 -15.84 -5.06 -3.04
C PHE A 205 -17.31 -5.49 -3.14
N SER A 206 -17.69 -6.28 -4.17
CA SER A 206 -19.03 -6.88 -4.27
C SER A 206 -19.18 -8.20 -3.51
N GLU A 207 -18.08 -8.84 -3.09
CA GLU A 207 -18.13 -10.08 -2.30
C GLU A 207 -18.26 -9.83 -0.79
N GLY A 208 -18.15 -8.59 -0.38
CA GLY A 208 -18.12 -8.16 1.02
C GLY A 208 -16.70 -7.74 1.41
N TYR A 209 -16.60 -6.92 2.44
CA TYR A 209 -15.36 -6.36 2.91
C TYR A 209 -15.24 -6.46 4.42
N ASP A 210 -14.20 -7.14 4.89
CA ASP A 210 -13.84 -7.21 6.29
C ASP A 210 -12.75 -6.16 6.58
N GLU A 211 -13.05 -5.29 7.53
CA GLU A 211 -12.17 -4.20 7.92
C GLU A 211 -11.00 -4.72 8.76
N ILE A 212 -9.77 -4.52 8.28
CA ILE A 212 -8.55 -4.89 9.01
C ILE A 212 -7.93 -3.63 9.60
N TYR A 213 -7.83 -3.58 10.92
CA TYR A 213 -7.11 -2.53 11.63
C TYR A 213 -5.86 -3.08 12.29
N ALA A 214 -4.72 -2.45 11.98
CA ALA A 214 -3.47 -2.61 12.70
C ALA A 214 -3.13 -1.30 13.41
N THR A 215 -2.62 -1.38 14.63
CA THR A 215 -2.01 -0.24 15.31
C THR A 215 -0.62 0.04 14.72
N ASP A 216 -0.15 1.25 14.82
CA ASP A 216 1.21 1.66 14.41
C ASP A 216 1.49 1.59 12.89
N ILE A 217 0.44 1.56 12.10
CA ILE A 217 0.48 1.64 10.63
C ILE A 217 -0.53 2.70 10.21
N GLY A 218 -0.26 3.43 9.14
CA GLY A 218 -1.20 4.41 8.59
C GLY A 218 -2.53 3.80 8.16
N ASP A 219 -3.43 4.63 7.71
CA ASP A 219 -4.79 4.26 7.31
C ASP A 219 -5.09 4.64 5.86
N TRP A 220 -6.13 4.05 5.32
CA TRP A 220 -6.74 4.46 4.06
C TRP A 220 -8.25 4.55 4.21
N ASP A 221 -8.82 5.54 3.51
CA ASP A 221 -10.26 5.75 3.35
C ASP A 221 -10.61 5.72 1.86
N MET A 222 -11.64 4.98 1.47
CA MET A 222 -12.08 4.90 0.08
C MET A 222 -13.58 5.07 -0.06
N GLU A 223 -13.97 5.83 -1.08
CA GLU A 223 -15.34 5.95 -1.53
C GLU A 223 -15.47 5.37 -2.94
N LEU A 224 -16.40 4.43 -3.12
CA LEU A 224 -16.83 3.92 -4.42
C LEU A 224 -18.21 4.47 -4.74
N MET A 225 -18.34 5.23 -5.82
CA MET A 225 -19.62 5.73 -6.28
C MET A 225 -20.10 4.91 -7.48
N ASN A 226 -21.35 4.44 -7.43
CA ASN A 226 -21.96 3.76 -8.56
C ASN A 226 -22.69 4.74 -9.51
N THR A 227 -23.13 4.26 -10.67
CA THR A 227 -23.84 5.06 -11.67
C THR A 227 -25.21 5.59 -11.20
N GLU A 228 -25.73 5.11 -10.08
CA GLU A 228 -26.95 5.61 -9.45
C GLU A 228 -26.66 6.75 -8.46
N GLY A 229 -25.38 7.11 -8.27
CA GLY A 229 -24.93 8.12 -7.35
C GLY A 229 -24.86 7.65 -5.89
N LYS A 230 -25.00 6.34 -5.63
CA LYS A 230 -24.83 5.77 -4.29
C LYS A 230 -23.34 5.64 -3.98
N ILE A 231 -22.93 6.09 -2.79
CA ILE A 231 -21.56 6.05 -2.30
C ILE A 231 -21.43 4.96 -1.25
N TYR A 232 -20.43 4.10 -1.44
CA TYR A 232 -20.02 3.05 -0.51
C TYR A 232 -18.67 3.43 0.08
N LYS A 233 -18.54 3.33 1.41
CA LYS A 233 -17.34 3.75 2.13
C LYS A 233 -16.62 2.56 2.71
N PHE A 234 -15.34 2.47 2.43
CA PHE A 234 -14.43 1.43 2.92
C PHE A 234 -13.23 2.08 3.60
N ARG A 235 -12.69 1.42 4.61
CA ARG A 235 -11.56 1.91 5.39
C ARG A 235 -10.68 0.74 5.81
N GLY A 236 -9.42 1.00 6.12
CA GLY A 236 -8.52 0.00 6.67
C GLY A 236 -7.14 0.56 6.95
N SER A 237 -6.26 -0.30 7.46
CA SER A 237 -4.87 0.05 7.69
C SER A 237 -4.03 -0.16 6.44
N LEU A 238 -2.97 0.65 6.28
CA LEU A 238 -2.01 0.58 5.16
C LEU A 238 -1.12 -0.70 5.20
N CYS A 239 -1.71 -1.83 5.51
CA CYS A 239 -1.11 -3.17 5.42
C CYS A 239 -2.04 -4.15 4.70
N SER A 240 -3.06 -3.63 4.01
CA SER A 240 -4.07 -4.46 3.37
C SER A 240 -3.54 -5.06 2.07
N ASP A 241 -3.68 -6.39 1.94
CA ASP A 241 -3.29 -7.16 0.75
C ASP A 241 -4.55 -7.64 0.01
N PHE A 242 -5.07 -6.80 -0.87
CA PHE A 242 -6.32 -7.06 -1.58
C PHE A 242 -6.06 -7.73 -2.92
N LYS A 243 -6.42 -9.01 -3.02
CA LYS A 243 -6.26 -9.81 -4.23
C LYS A 243 -7.61 -10.32 -4.72
N VAL A 244 -7.86 -10.15 -6.00
CA VAL A 244 -9.03 -10.69 -6.70
C VAL A 244 -8.57 -11.34 -8.01
N ASN A 245 -8.92 -12.60 -8.24
CA ASN A 245 -8.53 -13.36 -9.42
C ASN A 245 -7.00 -13.34 -9.69
N GLY A 246 -6.18 -13.34 -8.63
CA GLY A 246 -4.72 -13.25 -8.73
C GLY A 246 -4.16 -11.86 -9.00
N ILE A 247 -5.01 -10.83 -9.06
CA ILE A 247 -4.62 -9.44 -9.26
C ILE A 247 -4.56 -8.75 -7.89
N ASP A 248 -3.41 -8.16 -7.54
CA ASP A 248 -3.25 -7.29 -6.38
C ASP A 248 -3.75 -5.89 -6.74
N LEU A 249 -4.68 -5.33 -5.94
CA LEU A 249 -5.30 -4.03 -6.25
C LEU A 249 -4.33 -2.87 -6.09
N SER A 250 -3.39 -2.94 -5.16
CA SER A 250 -2.37 -1.89 -4.96
C SER A 250 -1.40 -1.85 -6.14
N GLU A 251 -0.90 -3.01 -6.57
CA GLU A 251 -0.03 -3.12 -7.75
C GLU A 251 -0.77 -2.74 -9.03
N LEU A 252 -2.05 -3.16 -9.16
CA LEU A 252 -2.87 -2.77 -10.31
C LEU A 252 -2.98 -1.24 -10.44
N LEU A 253 -3.15 -0.53 -9.33
CA LEU A 253 -3.17 0.94 -9.35
C LEU A 253 -1.81 1.50 -9.75
N ARG A 254 -0.71 1.06 -9.12
CA ARG A 254 0.65 1.53 -9.43
C ARG A 254 1.01 1.36 -10.90
N ASP A 255 0.78 0.17 -11.44
CA ASP A 255 1.08 -0.15 -12.83
C ASP A 255 0.22 0.64 -13.81
N SER A 256 -1.10 0.67 -13.57
CA SER A 256 -2.03 1.34 -14.49
C SER A 256 -1.85 2.85 -14.51
N LEU A 257 -1.45 3.44 -13.40
CA LEU A 257 -1.23 4.89 -13.27
C LEU A 257 0.22 5.29 -13.58
N ASN A 258 1.13 4.32 -13.71
CA ASN A 258 2.58 4.54 -13.79
C ASN A 258 3.08 5.39 -12.61
N MET A 259 2.62 5.04 -11.41
CA MET A 259 2.94 5.72 -10.14
C MET A 259 3.48 4.67 -9.14
N PRO A 260 4.77 4.30 -9.24
CA PRO A 260 5.35 3.25 -8.39
C PRO A 260 5.40 3.62 -6.90
N ASP A 261 5.33 4.90 -6.57
CA ASP A 261 5.34 5.47 -5.23
C ASP A 261 3.95 5.64 -4.59
N LEU A 262 2.89 5.17 -5.25
CA LEU A 262 1.53 5.26 -4.73
C LEU A 262 1.36 4.35 -3.50
N TYR A 263 0.80 4.90 -2.41
CA TYR A 263 0.56 4.15 -1.17
C TYR A 263 -0.56 3.11 -1.30
N ALA A 264 -1.62 3.47 -2.02
CA ALA A 264 -2.80 2.63 -2.21
C ALA A 264 -3.32 2.01 -0.89
N PHE A 265 -3.37 0.67 -0.77
CA PHE A 265 -3.90 -0.04 0.40
C PHE A 265 -2.81 -0.64 1.29
N ASP A 266 -1.61 -0.83 0.79
CA ASP A 266 -0.49 -1.46 1.50
C ASP A 266 0.59 -0.46 1.96
N GLY A 267 0.37 0.85 1.75
CA GLY A 267 1.29 1.91 2.11
C GLY A 267 2.60 1.88 1.33
N ASN A 268 2.66 1.06 0.29
CA ASN A 268 3.87 0.78 -0.47
C ASN A 268 5.03 0.27 0.42
N THR A 269 4.69 -0.45 1.49
CA THR A 269 5.64 -0.97 2.48
C THR A 269 6.19 -2.34 2.12
N LYS A 270 5.67 -2.97 1.05
CA LYS A 270 6.24 -4.23 0.55
C LYS A 270 7.71 -4.04 0.22
N PRO A 271 8.55 -5.03 0.51
CA PRO A 271 9.96 -4.97 0.12
C PRO A 271 10.09 -4.58 -1.34
N ASP A 272 10.99 -3.67 -1.63
CA ASP A 272 11.33 -3.38 -3.02
C ASP A 272 12.09 -4.57 -3.59
N LEU A 273 11.90 -4.87 -4.87
CA LEU A 273 12.50 -6.00 -5.53
C LEU A 273 13.50 -5.52 -6.57
N VAL A 274 14.53 -6.30 -6.79
CA VAL A 274 15.49 -6.03 -7.86
C VAL A 274 14.81 -6.21 -9.20
N LYS A 275 14.86 -5.17 -10.04
CA LYS A 275 14.31 -5.17 -11.39
C LYS A 275 15.38 -5.49 -12.45
N ARG A 276 16.57 -4.89 -12.28
CA ARG A 276 17.66 -4.99 -13.25
C ARG A 276 19.01 -4.84 -12.55
N ILE A 277 19.97 -5.63 -12.99
CA ILE A 277 21.39 -5.50 -12.61
C ILE A 277 22.20 -5.28 -13.87
N GLU A 278 23.05 -4.27 -13.87
CA GLU A 278 24.03 -4.03 -14.92
C GLU A 278 25.45 -4.07 -14.34
N ILE A 279 26.27 -4.98 -14.84
CA ILE A 279 27.66 -5.14 -14.42
C ILE A 279 28.52 -4.74 -15.59
N LYS A 280 29.47 -3.85 -15.36
CA LYS A 280 30.49 -3.43 -16.34
C LYS A 280 31.85 -3.71 -15.77
N TYR A 281 32.70 -4.25 -16.62
CA TYR A 281 34.10 -4.49 -16.32
C TYR A 281 34.94 -3.86 -17.44
N HIS A 282 36.00 -3.15 -17.05
CA HIS A 282 36.94 -2.53 -17.96
C HIS A 282 38.37 -2.85 -17.52
N ARG A 283 39.18 -3.24 -18.47
CA ARG A 283 40.61 -3.56 -18.24
C ARG A 283 41.47 -2.92 -19.31
N ILE A 284 42.45 -2.14 -18.90
CA ILE A 284 43.52 -1.65 -19.73
C ILE A 284 44.82 -2.38 -19.32
N THR A 285 45.53 -2.92 -20.30
CA THR A 285 46.79 -3.65 -20.06
C THR A 285 47.85 -3.22 -21.08
N LYS A 286 49.05 -2.93 -20.59
CA LYS A 286 50.23 -2.74 -21.46
C LYS A 286 50.76 -4.07 -21.95
N ILE A 287 50.93 -4.20 -23.25
CA ILE A 287 51.47 -5.36 -23.88
C ILE A 287 52.79 -4.96 -24.58
N LYS A 288 53.91 -5.61 -24.27
CA LYS A 288 55.17 -5.42 -24.98
C LYS A 288 55.17 -6.27 -26.24
N PRO A 289 55.06 -5.66 -27.44
CA PRO A 289 55.10 -6.44 -28.68
C PRO A 289 56.48 -7.03 -28.90
N LYS A 290 56.52 -8.19 -29.55
CA LYS A 290 57.81 -8.87 -29.92
C LYS A 290 58.65 -8.02 -30.88
N VAL A 291 58.01 -7.21 -31.70
CA VAL A 291 58.63 -6.25 -32.61
C VAL A 291 58.16 -4.87 -32.18
N PRO A 292 59.05 -3.91 -31.88
CA PRO A 292 58.67 -2.56 -31.51
C PRO A 292 57.78 -1.92 -32.58
N ILE A 293 56.69 -1.23 -32.14
CA ILE A 293 55.75 -0.55 -33.01
C ILE A 293 56.41 0.67 -33.64
N SER A 294 57.29 1.36 -32.89
CA SER A 294 58.15 2.45 -33.35
C SER A 294 59.34 2.61 -32.36
N GLU A 295 60.30 3.46 -32.69
CA GLU A 295 61.42 3.82 -31.81
C GLU A 295 60.99 4.51 -30.52
N THR A 296 59.78 5.07 -30.51
CA THR A 296 59.21 5.83 -29.37
C THR A 296 58.05 5.16 -28.66
N ILE A 297 57.50 4.06 -29.19
CA ILE A 297 56.38 3.35 -28.64
C ILE A 297 56.82 1.95 -28.22
N GLU A 298 57.08 1.79 -26.94
CA GLU A 298 57.57 0.56 -26.34
C GLU A 298 56.48 -0.45 -26.03
N TYR A 299 55.23 0.01 -25.84
CA TYR A 299 54.08 -0.80 -25.44
C TYR A 299 52.88 -0.56 -26.35
N ALA A 300 52.10 -1.62 -26.61
CA ALA A 300 50.74 -1.52 -27.11
C ALA A 300 49.79 -1.50 -25.92
N VAL A 301 48.70 -0.77 -26.05
CA VAL A 301 47.64 -0.78 -25.06
C VAL A 301 46.53 -1.74 -25.51
N TRP A 302 46.22 -2.68 -24.67
CA TRP A 302 45.09 -3.56 -24.86
C TRP A 302 43.92 -3.05 -24.00
N ASP A 303 42.84 -2.65 -24.65
CA ASP A 303 41.61 -2.17 -24.04
C ASP A 303 40.53 -3.24 -24.18
N TYR A 304 39.99 -3.71 -23.07
CA TYR A 304 39.02 -4.76 -22.99
C TYR A 304 37.85 -4.31 -22.11
N THR A 305 36.63 -4.40 -22.63
CA THR A 305 35.40 -4.12 -21.87
C THR A 305 34.49 -5.34 -21.93
N GLU A 306 33.80 -5.58 -20.82
CA GLU A 306 32.80 -6.63 -20.67
C GLU A 306 31.62 -6.07 -19.92
N SER A 307 30.40 -6.38 -20.36
CA SER A 307 29.18 -6.00 -19.64
C SER A 307 28.20 -7.14 -19.61
N MET A 308 27.48 -7.25 -18.49
CA MET A 308 26.37 -8.17 -18.30
C MET A 308 25.15 -7.35 -17.84
N VAL A 309 24.03 -7.56 -18.50
CA VAL A 309 22.74 -6.98 -18.14
C VAL A 309 21.78 -8.12 -17.83
N ILE A 310 21.30 -8.15 -16.58
CA ILE A 310 20.29 -9.08 -16.08
C ILE A 310 19.01 -8.25 -15.95
N ASP A 311 18.01 -8.52 -16.78
CA ASP A 311 16.82 -7.65 -16.91
C ASP A 311 15.56 -8.48 -16.76
N GLY A 312 14.79 -8.17 -15.68
CA GLY A 312 13.53 -8.84 -15.35
C GLY A 312 12.39 -8.51 -16.30
N ASP A 313 12.39 -7.33 -16.95
CA ASP A 313 11.34 -6.95 -17.90
C ASP A 313 11.48 -7.73 -19.23
N SER A 314 12.69 -7.89 -19.72
CA SER A 314 12.95 -8.63 -20.95
C SER A 314 13.11 -10.14 -20.72
N ASP A 315 13.19 -10.57 -19.46
CA ASP A 315 13.43 -11.96 -19.04
C ASP A 315 14.69 -12.55 -19.66
N THR A 316 15.78 -11.75 -19.76
CA THR A 316 17.02 -12.12 -20.43
C THR A 316 18.25 -11.71 -19.63
N ILE A 317 19.34 -12.46 -19.86
CA ILE A 317 20.70 -12.05 -19.48
C ILE A 317 21.46 -11.78 -20.78
N GLU A 318 21.89 -10.54 -20.96
CA GLU A 318 22.72 -10.14 -22.09
C GLU A 318 24.17 -9.98 -21.63
N HIS A 319 25.11 -10.60 -22.35
CA HIS A 319 26.52 -10.54 -22.08
C HIS A 319 27.26 -10.04 -23.32
N ILE A 320 27.98 -8.93 -23.19
CA ILE A 320 28.72 -8.27 -24.29
C ILE A 320 30.21 -8.24 -23.92
N GLN A 321 31.03 -8.75 -24.80
CA GLN A 321 32.48 -8.66 -24.69
C GLN A 321 33.06 -7.86 -25.88
N ASN A 322 33.81 -6.81 -25.59
CA ASN A 322 34.53 -6.02 -26.59
C ASN A 322 36.03 -6.31 -26.46
N ILE A 323 36.61 -6.85 -27.52
CA ILE A 323 38.02 -7.26 -27.56
C ILE A 323 38.76 -6.23 -28.38
N GLY A 324 39.08 -5.07 -27.84
CA GLY A 324 40.06 -4.04 -28.26
C GLY A 324 40.34 -3.72 -29.74
N THR A 325 39.79 -4.43 -30.69
CA THR A 325 40.06 -4.26 -32.14
C THR A 325 38.79 -4.00 -32.95
N GLY A 326 37.75 -3.51 -32.27
CA GLY A 326 36.44 -3.29 -32.89
C GLY A 326 35.58 -4.56 -33.02
N CYS A 327 36.06 -5.68 -32.46
CA CYS A 327 35.27 -6.91 -32.40
C CYS A 327 34.47 -6.96 -31.10
N SER A 328 33.16 -7.13 -31.20
CA SER A 328 32.29 -7.40 -30.06
C SER A 328 31.59 -8.75 -30.24
N VAL A 329 31.39 -9.44 -29.14
CA VAL A 329 30.62 -10.69 -29.09
C VAL A 329 29.48 -10.47 -28.11
N THR A 330 28.26 -10.58 -28.60
CA THR A 330 27.04 -10.52 -27.78
C THR A 330 26.45 -11.92 -27.64
N ARG A 331 26.09 -12.29 -26.40
CA ARG A 331 25.37 -13.52 -26.07
C ARG A 331 24.17 -13.19 -25.26
N THR A 332 23.04 -13.80 -25.59
CA THR A 332 21.80 -13.67 -24.83
C THR A 332 21.44 -15.03 -24.25
N TYR A 333 21.21 -15.08 -22.96
CA TYR A 333 20.86 -16.29 -22.23
C TYR A 333 19.41 -16.18 -21.75
N LYS A 334 18.74 -17.32 -21.70
CA LYS A 334 17.44 -17.48 -21.02
C LYS A 334 17.63 -18.37 -19.82
N VAL A 335 16.99 -18.03 -18.72
CA VAL A 335 17.01 -18.82 -17.48
C VAL A 335 15.76 -19.70 -17.46
N GLU A 336 15.90 -20.96 -17.06
CA GLU A 336 14.80 -21.95 -17.08
C GLU A 336 13.61 -21.51 -16.22
N ASP A 337 13.88 -20.95 -15.03
CA ASP A 337 12.84 -20.46 -14.09
C ASP A 337 12.53 -18.96 -14.27
N GLY A 338 13.06 -18.33 -15.33
CA GLY A 338 12.92 -16.92 -15.61
C GLY A 338 13.89 -16.03 -14.82
N VAL A 339 14.36 -14.97 -15.47
CA VAL A 339 15.27 -13.97 -14.86
C VAL A 339 14.57 -13.21 -13.75
N LYS A 340 13.26 -12.95 -13.91
CA LYS A 340 12.44 -12.26 -12.92
C LYS A 340 12.47 -13.00 -11.58
N SER A 341 12.25 -14.31 -11.58
CA SER A 341 12.28 -15.12 -10.36
C SER A 341 13.67 -15.11 -9.67
N LEU A 342 14.73 -15.08 -10.46
CA LEU A 342 16.10 -14.95 -9.95
C LEU A 342 16.29 -13.61 -9.22
N LEU A 343 15.85 -12.51 -9.82
CA LEU A 343 15.99 -11.17 -9.27
C LEU A 343 15.11 -10.94 -8.02
N GLU A 344 13.91 -11.50 -8.00
CA GLU A 344 12.97 -11.42 -6.85
C GLU A 344 13.51 -12.14 -5.60
N GLY A 345 14.41 -13.11 -5.78
CA GLY A 345 15.09 -13.82 -4.69
C GLY A 345 16.23 -13.03 -4.03
N LEU A 346 16.61 -11.87 -4.59
CA LEU A 346 17.69 -11.04 -4.06
C LEU A 346 17.18 -10.07 -3.00
N ASP A 347 17.87 -10.01 -1.85
CA ASP A 347 17.57 -9.03 -0.81
C ASP A 347 18.17 -7.66 -1.17
N VAL A 348 17.30 -6.70 -1.51
CA VAL A 348 17.67 -5.34 -1.91
C VAL A 348 18.45 -4.63 -0.80
N ASN A 349 18.07 -4.79 0.47
CA ASN A 349 18.71 -4.11 1.58
C ASN A 349 20.16 -4.61 1.76
N THR A 350 20.37 -5.91 1.67
CA THR A 350 21.72 -6.49 1.70
C THR A 350 22.56 -5.99 0.53
N LEU A 351 22.01 -5.99 -0.69
CA LEU A 351 22.73 -5.49 -1.88
C LEU A 351 23.09 -3.99 -1.74
N PHE A 352 22.19 -3.17 -1.27
CA PHE A 352 22.43 -1.74 -1.09
C PHE A 352 23.39 -1.44 0.06
N GLY A 353 23.33 -2.19 1.15
CA GLY A 353 24.28 -2.09 2.25
C GLY A 353 25.73 -2.34 1.81
N HIS A 354 25.96 -3.31 0.91
CA HIS A 354 27.27 -3.56 0.33
C HIS A 354 27.75 -2.43 -0.59
N ILE A 355 26.85 -1.79 -1.33
CA ILE A 355 27.15 -0.65 -2.18
C ILE A 355 27.58 0.57 -1.37
N GLU A 356 26.89 0.83 -0.26
CA GLU A 356 27.18 1.99 0.63
C GLU A 356 28.47 1.84 1.43
N GLY A 357 28.88 0.61 1.70
CA GLY A 357 30.15 0.29 2.41
C GLY A 357 31.40 0.31 1.54
N ASN A 358 31.36 0.90 0.36
CA ASN A 358 32.44 0.80 -0.62
C ASN A 358 33.73 1.53 -0.15
N PRO A 359 34.90 0.86 -0.21
CA PRO A 359 36.14 1.45 0.23
C PRO A 359 36.77 2.43 -0.77
N GLU A 360 37.63 3.25 -0.22
CA GLU A 360 38.41 4.34 -0.76
C GLU A 360 38.87 4.20 -2.23
N ASP A 361 38.83 5.31 -2.97
CA ASP A 361 39.45 5.50 -4.27
C ASP A 361 40.95 5.15 -4.21
N VAL A 362 41.31 4.03 -4.74
CA VAL A 362 42.71 3.65 -4.92
C VAL A 362 43.20 4.29 -6.20
N PHE A 363 44.27 5.06 -6.11
CA PHE A 363 44.95 5.62 -7.28
C PHE A 363 45.40 4.51 -8.22
N VAL A 364 44.91 4.51 -9.44
CA VAL A 364 45.24 3.51 -10.46
C VAL A 364 45.98 4.18 -11.59
N ASP A 365 47.06 3.55 -12.07
CA ASP A 365 47.75 3.97 -13.30
C ASP A 365 46.74 3.90 -14.46
N PRO A 366 46.42 5.02 -15.14
CA PRO A 366 45.44 5.03 -16.23
C PRO A 366 45.79 4.16 -17.44
N LEU A 367 47.03 3.66 -17.48
CA LEU A 367 47.46 2.72 -18.53
C LEU A 367 47.48 1.26 -18.07
N GLU A 368 47.16 0.98 -16.81
CA GLU A 368 47.01 -0.37 -16.25
C GLU A 368 45.89 -0.37 -15.23
N SER A 369 44.66 -0.19 -15.68
CA SER A 369 43.49 -0.15 -14.82
C SER A 369 42.60 -1.38 -14.99
N LYS A 370 41.94 -1.77 -13.92
CA LYS A 370 40.84 -2.72 -13.91
C LYS A 370 39.71 -2.13 -13.10
N ASP A 371 38.71 -1.67 -13.79
CA ASP A 371 37.58 -0.96 -13.20
C ASP A 371 36.34 -1.82 -13.33
N TYR A 372 35.46 -1.75 -12.33
CA TYR A 372 34.15 -2.35 -12.42
C TYR A 372 33.08 -1.34 -11.99
N SER A 373 31.89 -1.54 -12.49
CA SER A 373 30.68 -0.83 -12.07
C SER A 373 29.53 -1.82 -12.01
N ILE A 374 28.82 -1.86 -10.90
CA ILE A 374 27.60 -2.64 -10.71
C ILE A 374 26.49 -1.66 -10.40
N GLN A 375 25.46 -1.67 -11.23
CA GLN A 375 24.28 -0.86 -11.07
C GLN A 375 23.09 -1.76 -10.78
N VAL A 376 22.40 -1.51 -9.69
CA VAL A 376 21.14 -2.16 -9.32
C VAL A 376 20.01 -1.15 -9.48
N LEU A 377 18.95 -1.55 -10.17
CA LEU A 377 17.70 -0.81 -10.30
C LEU A 377 16.58 -1.65 -9.68
N THR A 378 15.78 -1.06 -8.81
CA THR A 378 14.66 -1.72 -8.18
C THR A 378 13.35 -1.49 -8.93
N GLN A 379 12.29 -2.24 -8.58
CA GLN A 379 10.96 -2.08 -9.15
C GLN A 379 10.34 -0.72 -8.80
N LYS A 380 10.60 -0.19 -7.61
CA LYS A 380 10.17 1.14 -7.18
C LYS A 380 11.00 2.29 -7.78
N GLY A 381 12.00 1.96 -8.59
CA GLY A 381 12.82 2.93 -9.30
C GLY A 381 14.05 3.43 -8.54
N GLU A 382 14.35 2.87 -7.37
CA GLU A 382 15.58 3.20 -6.66
C GLU A 382 16.79 2.67 -7.43
N LYS A 383 17.85 3.46 -7.49
CA LYS A 383 19.05 3.14 -8.25
C LYS A 383 20.28 3.32 -7.37
N LYS A 384 21.09 2.27 -7.26
CA LYS A 384 22.39 2.31 -6.60
C LYS A 384 23.49 1.88 -7.56
N ILE A 385 24.68 2.44 -7.37
CA ILE A 385 25.85 2.14 -8.17
C ILE A 385 27.02 1.86 -7.24
N LEU A 386 27.58 0.66 -7.35
CA LEU A 386 28.89 0.30 -6.81
C LEU A 386 29.92 0.40 -7.92
N GLN A 387 31.00 1.10 -7.68
CA GLN A 387 32.11 1.18 -8.62
C GLN A 387 33.43 1.16 -7.88
N GLY A 388 34.45 0.63 -8.54
CA GLY A 388 35.76 0.54 -7.94
C GLY A 388 36.79 -0.04 -8.88
N THR A 389 38.01 -0.22 -8.39
CA THR A 389 39.07 -0.89 -9.09
C THR A 389 39.16 -2.35 -8.65
N TYR A 390 39.28 -3.22 -9.63
CA TYR A 390 39.46 -4.64 -9.38
C TYR A 390 40.94 -4.91 -9.04
N ASP A 391 41.32 -4.78 -7.79
CA ASP A 391 42.62 -5.19 -7.30
C ASP A 391 42.50 -6.57 -6.62
N LYS A 392 43.52 -6.94 -5.86
CA LYS A 392 43.74 -8.31 -5.33
C LYS A 392 42.64 -8.80 -4.35
N LYS A 393 41.64 -7.98 -3.96
CA LYS A 393 40.62 -8.39 -3.01
C LYS A 393 39.36 -8.92 -3.63
N GLY A 394 39.15 -8.69 -4.94
CA GLY A 394 37.97 -9.16 -5.65
C GLY A 394 36.70 -8.37 -5.33
N LEU A 395 35.56 -8.83 -5.84
CA LEU A 395 34.26 -8.40 -5.43
C LEU A 395 33.97 -8.85 -3.98
N PRO A 396 33.14 -8.14 -3.22
CA PRO A 396 32.63 -8.65 -1.95
C PRO A 396 32.10 -10.08 -2.11
N ASP A 397 32.29 -10.92 -1.09
CA ASP A 397 31.97 -12.37 -1.18
C ASP A 397 30.52 -12.64 -1.61
N ASP A 398 29.59 -11.73 -1.29
CA ASP A 398 28.17 -11.82 -1.65
C ASP A 398 27.87 -11.43 -3.11
N TRP A 399 28.87 -10.94 -3.85
CA TRP A 399 28.77 -10.60 -5.28
C TRP A 399 29.53 -11.59 -6.16
N ALA A 400 30.26 -12.52 -5.58
CA ALA A 400 31.02 -13.56 -6.27
C ALA A 400 30.19 -14.84 -6.42
#